data_63acc6cd305737799e1c154bd1a0d155
#
_entry.id   63acc6cd305737799e1c154bd1a0d155
#
_cell.length_a   1.000
_cell.length_b   1.000
_cell.length_c   1.000
_cell.angle_alpha   90.00
_cell.angle_beta   90.00
_cell.angle_gamma   90.00
#
_symmetry.space_group_name_H-M   'P 1'
#
loop_
_entity.id
_entity.type
_entity.pdbx_description
1 polymer ?
#
loop_
_entity_poly.entity_id
_entity_poly.type
_entity_poly.pdbx_seq_one_letter_code
_entity_poly.pdbx_strand_id
1 'polypeptide(L)'
;MKRSLQNKRQYSVELDEEGYPIEPQLEDESEYEPQETPRKKKSLLRKLIIRLIAVGLVVLLIELGILLWSGQIWFNEPKKKDFPVRFPVIDSDCGEVYWSKFGGQNIQACYIRATKSTNHVDERFEKNWADSRKSGLPIGALHIFDLSADGKAQAENFLSAAGDMTGRLVPAVEISPNILERIFSPGVNEIGANLRDFVNAVKEKVGVTPIIKCSSAAYDKYIKGEFSDCMIWYESLYSQPDNDVDWTFWEYTSRMQLESFEKQGRRLHMSVYRYGEDEFNKLIIGKIPN
;
A
#
# COMPACT_ATOMS: atom_id res chain seq x y z
N MET A 1 -49.65 -15.87 -26.24
CA MET A 1 -50.66 -16.62 -26.94
C MET A 1 -51.18 -17.67 -25.97
N LYS A 2 -52.29 -17.39 -25.25
CA LYS A 2 -52.90 -18.27 -24.25
C LYS A 2 -54.02 -19.04 -24.94
N ARG A 3 -53.91 -20.37 -25.01
CA ARG A 3 -55.01 -21.22 -25.40
C ARG A 3 -55.77 -21.66 -24.16
N SER A 4 -57.01 -21.15 -24.02
CA SER A 4 -58.02 -21.60 -23.12
C SER A 4 -58.57 -22.95 -23.63
N LEU A 5 -58.41 -24.01 -22.86
CA LEU A 5 -59.11 -25.27 -23.05
C LEU A 5 -60.35 -25.21 -22.18
N GLN A 6 -61.47 -24.94 -22.83
CA GLN A 6 -62.81 -25.14 -22.25
C GLN A 6 -63.08 -26.64 -22.17
N ASN A 7 -63.11 -27.16 -20.94
CA ASN A 7 -63.58 -28.52 -20.66
C ASN A 7 -65.11 -28.49 -20.55
N LYS A 8 -65.82 -28.88 -21.59
CA LYS A 8 -67.26 -29.09 -21.57
C LYS A 8 -67.53 -30.36 -20.77
N ARG A 9 -68.01 -30.22 -19.54
CA ARG A 9 -68.57 -31.33 -18.78
C ARG A 9 -69.92 -31.62 -19.38
N GLN A 10 -70.08 -32.83 -19.93
CA GLN A 10 -71.29 -33.40 -20.38
C GLN A 10 -72.02 -33.97 -19.16
N TYR A 11 -73.09 -33.33 -18.75
CA TYR A 11 -73.94 -33.82 -17.68
C TYR A 11 -74.93 -34.82 -18.27
N SER A 12 -74.88 -36.07 -17.86
CA SER A 12 -75.95 -37.03 -18.06
C SER A 12 -76.98 -36.82 -16.96
N VAL A 13 -78.21 -36.48 -17.32
CA VAL A 13 -79.34 -36.39 -16.42
C VAL A 13 -79.85 -37.80 -16.24
N GLU A 14 -79.77 -38.33 -14.99
CA GLU A 14 -80.47 -39.56 -14.64
C GLU A 14 -81.96 -39.27 -14.41
N LEU A 15 -82.85 -40.15 -15.02
CA LEU A 15 -84.27 -40.03 -14.91
C LEU A 15 -84.83 -41.16 -14.00
N ASP A 16 -85.86 -40.90 -13.23
CA ASP A 16 -86.58 -41.91 -12.42
C ASP A 16 -87.38 -42.85 -13.34
N GLU A 17 -87.98 -43.87 -12.75
CA GLU A 17 -88.80 -44.87 -13.48
C GLU A 17 -90.02 -44.29 -14.22
N GLU A 18 -90.41 -43.07 -13.89
CA GLU A 18 -91.52 -42.33 -14.53
C GLU A 18 -91.00 -41.28 -15.53
N GLY A 19 -89.67 -41.15 -15.73
CA GLY A 19 -89.04 -40.30 -16.75
C GLY A 19 -88.77 -38.87 -16.32
N TYR A 20 -88.80 -38.54 -15.02
CA TYR A 20 -88.45 -37.21 -14.50
C TYR A 20 -87.01 -37.12 -14.05
N PRO A 21 -86.37 -35.95 -14.19
CA PRO A 21 -85.06 -35.76 -13.75
C PRO A 21 -84.91 -35.90 -12.24
N ILE A 22 -84.02 -36.75 -11.80
CA ILE A 22 -83.64 -36.86 -10.38
C ILE A 22 -82.75 -35.63 -10.05
N GLU A 23 -83.22 -34.74 -9.12
CA GLU A 23 -82.42 -33.65 -8.62
C GLU A 23 -81.23 -34.21 -7.81
N PRO A 24 -79.98 -33.78 -8.13
CA PRO A 24 -78.80 -34.23 -7.36
C PRO A 24 -78.96 -33.75 -5.91
N GLN A 25 -78.89 -34.68 -4.98
CA GLN A 25 -78.81 -34.32 -3.55
C GLN A 25 -77.52 -33.51 -3.33
N LEU A 26 -77.66 -32.28 -2.85
CA LEU A 26 -76.52 -31.46 -2.47
C LEU A 26 -75.91 -32.12 -1.22
N GLU A 27 -74.71 -32.73 -1.43
CA GLU A 27 -73.91 -33.16 -0.27
C GLU A 27 -73.58 -31.93 0.56
N ASP A 28 -73.78 -32.05 1.86
CA ASP A 28 -73.54 -31.02 2.84
C ASP A 28 -72.11 -30.52 2.83
N GLU A 29 -71.83 -29.28 2.39
CA GLU A 29 -70.55 -28.63 2.32
C GLU A 29 -69.95 -28.29 3.69
N SER A 30 -70.45 -28.85 4.79
CA SER A 30 -70.06 -28.47 6.16
C SER A 30 -68.77 -29.04 6.71
N GLU A 31 -67.94 -29.77 5.90
CA GLU A 31 -66.73 -30.39 6.44
C GLU A 31 -65.47 -30.16 5.55
N TYR A 32 -65.30 -28.91 5.04
CA TYR A 32 -64.04 -28.54 4.48
C TYR A 32 -63.24 -27.70 5.48
N GLU A 33 -62.52 -28.36 6.40
CA GLU A 33 -61.45 -27.70 7.17
C GLU A 33 -60.27 -27.37 6.23
N PRO A 34 -59.90 -26.09 6.07
CA PRO A 34 -58.72 -25.75 5.30
C PRO A 34 -57.48 -26.26 6.05
N GLN A 35 -56.81 -27.29 5.55
CA GLN A 35 -55.51 -27.67 6.08
C GLN A 35 -54.54 -26.49 6.00
N GLU A 36 -54.21 -25.91 7.17
CA GLU A 36 -53.18 -24.87 7.29
C GLU A 36 -51.84 -25.41 6.79
N THR A 37 -51.44 -24.96 5.62
CA THR A 37 -50.15 -25.31 5.03
C THR A 37 -49.00 -24.69 5.83
N PRO A 38 -47.96 -25.43 6.26
CA PRO A 38 -46.87 -24.94 7.11
C PRO A 38 -45.88 -24.03 6.38
N ARG A 39 -46.32 -23.18 5.47
CA ARG A 39 -45.46 -22.33 4.61
C ARG A 39 -44.85 -21.11 5.31
N LYS A 40 -45.38 -20.60 6.40
CA LYS A 40 -44.91 -19.34 7.05
C LYS A 40 -43.62 -19.52 7.87
N LYS A 41 -43.40 -20.64 8.53
CA LYS A 41 -42.22 -20.86 9.41
C LYS A 41 -40.91 -20.96 8.63
N LYS A 42 -40.85 -21.65 7.47
CA LYS A 42 -39.65 -21.76 6.61
C LYS A 42 -39.23 -20.43 6.03
N SER A 43 -40.14 -19.51 5.72
CA SER A 43 -39.82 -18.17 5.19
C SER A 43 -39.17 -17.26 6.25
N LEU A 44 -39.64 -17.32 7.52
CA LEU A 44 -39.08 -16.53 8.63
C LEU A 44 -37.65 -16.99 8.98
N LEU A 45 -37.44 -18.30 9.08
CA LEU A 45 -36.11 -18.88 9.36
C LEU A 45 -35.10 -18.51 8.25
N ARG A 46 -35.50 -18.62 7.00
CA ARG A 46 -34.65 -18.20 5.86
C ARG A 46 -34.31 -16.71 5.92
N LYS A 47 -35.25 -15.84 6.25
CA LYS A 47 -34.99 -14.41 6.40
C LYS A 47 -34.06 -14.13 7.59
N LEU A 48 -34.21 -14.85 8.70
CA LEU A 48 -33.31 -14.73 9.85
C LEU A 48 -31.88 -15.16 9.49
N ILE A 49 -31.73 -16.30 8.82
CA ILE A 49 -30.40 -16.79 8.35
C ILE A 49 -29.74 -15.76 7.42
N ILE A 50 -30.47 -15.22 6.45
CA ILE A 50 -29.95 -14.19 5.54
C ILE A 50 -29.51 -12.94 6.30
N ARG A 51 -30.27 -12.50 7.31
CA ARG A 51 -29.88 -11.36 8.14
C ARG A 51 -28.63 -11.64 8.96
N LEU A 52 -28.50 -12.82 9.55
CA LEU A 52 -27.31 -13.23 10.30
C LEU A 52 -26.08 -13.29 9.41
N ILE A 53 -26.20 -13.84 8.18
CA ILE A 53 -25.13 -13.84 7.19
C ILE A 53 -24.75 -12.41 6.81
N ALA A 54 -25.72 -11.54 6.57
CA ALA A 54 -25.45 -10.13 6.24
C ALA A 54 -24.73 -9.40 7.37
N VAL A 55 -25.14 -9.60 8.62
CA VAL A 55 -24.44 -9.05 9.80
C VAL A 55 -23.02 -9.60 9.91
N GLY A 56 -22.84 -10.92 9.75
CA GLY A 56 -21.51 -11.55 9.75
C GLY A 56 -20.58 -10.99 8.66
N LEU A 57 -21.11 -10.76 7.46
CA LEU A 57 -20.36 -10.11 6.36
C LEU A 57 -19.96 -8.67 6.71
N VAL A 58 -20.85 -7.89 7.30
CA VAL A 58 -20.53 -6.51 7.73
C VAL A 58 -19.43 -6.52 8.79
N VAL A 59 -19.50 -7.40 9.78
CA VAL A 59 -18.45 -7.54 10.81
C VAL A 59 -17.12 -7.91 10.17
N LEU A 60 -17.11 -8.89 9.27
CA LEU A 60 -15.89 -9.30 8.55
C LEU A 60 -15.28 -8.14 7.75
N LEU A 61 -16.10 -7.34 7.07
CA LEU A 61 -15.63 -6.17 6.32
C LEU A 61 -15.05 -5.09 7.24
N ILE A 62 -15.65 -4.88 8.43
CA ILE A 62 -15.13 -3.96 9.44
C ILE A 62 -13.77 -4.46 9.96
N GLU A 63 -13.65 -5.74 10.31
CA GLU A 63 -12.39 -6.34 10.76
C GLU A 63 -11.30 -6.24 9.70
N LEU A 64 -11.62 -6.57 8.45
CA LEU A 64 -10.70 -6.40 7.31
C LEU A 64 -10.27 -4.93 7.16
N GLY A 65 -11.21 -3.99 7.29
CA GLY A 65 -10.93 -2.56 7.26
C GLY A 65 -9.97 -2.14 8.39
N ILE A 66 -10.15 -2.66 9.60
CA ILE A 66 -9.27 -2.40 10.75
C ILE A 66 -7.86 -2.98 10.48
N LEU A 67 -7.75 -4.20 9.98
CA LEU A 67 -6.47 -4.85 9.66
C LEU A 67 -5.70 -4.10 8.56
N LEU A 68 -6.39 -3.63 7.52
CA LEU A 68 -5.80 -2.78 6.48
C LEU A 68 -5.43 -1.39 7.03
N TRP A 69 -6.28 -0.80 7.86
CA TRP A 69 -6.02 0.51 8.46
C TRP A 69 -4.83 0.48 9.43
N SER A 70 -4.72 -0.57 10.24
CA SER A 70 -3.61 -0.75 11.18
C SER A 70 -2.28 -1.10 10.50
N GLY A 71 -2.29 -1.50 9.23
CA GLY A 71 -1.11 -1.95 8.50
C GLY A 71 -0.66 -3.37 8.85
N GLN A 72 -1.47 -4.14 9.57
CA GLN A 72 -1.17 -5.54 9.89
C GLN A 72 -1.21 -6.44 8.65
N ILE A 73 -2.06 -6.10 7.69
CA ILE A 73 -2.08 -6.71 6.37
C ILE A 73 -2.03 -5.64 5.29
N TRP A 74 -1.32 -5.94 4.22
CA TRP A 74 -1.24 -5.07 3.06
C TRP A 74 -1.36 -5.90 1.78
N PHE A 75 -2.26 -5.52 0.90
CA PHE A 75 -2.56 -6.30 -0.31
C PHE A 75 -1.44 -6.28 -1.35
N ASN A 76 -0.55 -5.29 -1.28
CA ASN A 76 0.58 -5.09 -2.21
C ASN A 76 1.92 -5.52 -1.59
N GLU A 77 1.93 -6.42 -0.61
CA GLU A 77 3.17 -6.85 0.02
C GLU A 77 4.01 -7.73 -0.92
N PRO A 78 5.26 -7.33 -1.28
CA PRO A 78 6.13 -8.12 -2.12
C PRO A 78 6.50 -9.44 -1.45
N LYS A 79 6.58 -10.53 -2.24
CA LYS A 79 6.99 -11.83 -1.72
C LYS A 79 8.49 -11.81 -1.37
N LYS A 80 8.85 -12.27 -0.18
CA LYS A 80 10.25 -12.29 0.29
C LYS A 80 11.20 -13.06 -0.63
N LYS A 81 10.72 -14.13 -1.25
CA LYS A 81 11.52 -14.94 -2.21
C LYS A 81 11.92 -14.17 -3.46
N ASP A 82 11.08 -13.21 -3.89
CA ASP A 82 11.27 -12.44 -5.12
C ASP A 82 12.02 -11.13 -4.80
N PHE A 83 11.86 -10.62 -3.57
CA PHE A 83 12.48 -9.38 -3.06
C PHE A 83 13.06 -9.62 -1.67
N PRO A 84 14.28 -10.19 -1.59
CA PRO A 84 14.88 -10.58 -0.31
C PRO A 84 15.31 -9.39 0.54
N VAL A 85 15.68 -8.27 -0.08
CA VAL A 85 16.15 -7.06 0.62
C VAL A 85 14.99 -6.10 0.85
N ARG A 86 14.68 -5.88 2.14
CA ARG A 86 13.61 -4.99 2.61
C ARG A 86 14.17 -3.98 3.59
N PHE A 87 13.71 -2.75 3.52
CA PHE A 87 14.22 -1.70 4.40
C PHE A 87 13.21 -0.56 4.59
N PRO A 88 13.16 0.02 5.80
CA PRO A 88 12.37 1.20 6.09
C PRO A 88 13.14 2.50 5.82
N VAL A 89 12.39 3.60 5.77
CA VAL A 89 12.89 4.95 6.02
C VAL A 89 12.43 5.38 7.41
N ILE A 90 13.34 5.92 8.21
CA ILE A 90 13.07 6.46 9.53
C ILE A 90 13.45 7.95 9.64
N ASP A 91 12.83 8.64 10.57
CA ASP A 91 13.01 10.05 10.88
C ASP A 91 12.86 10.33 12.39
N SER A 92 12.97 11.60 12.78
CA SER A 92 12.80 12.04 14.19
C SER A 92 11.44 11.70 14.79
N ASP A 93 10.40 11.57 13.97
CA ASP A 93 9.06 11.19 14.44
C ASP A 93 9.00 9.78 15.02
N CYS A 94 9.96 8.91 14.69
CA CYS A 94 10.08 7.57 15.25
C CYS A 94 10.46 7.60 16.77
N GLY A 95 10.92 8.72 17.27
CA GLY A 95 11.46 8.82 18.63
C GLY A 95 12.82 8.14 18.74
N GLU A 96 13.11 7.54 19.90
CA GLU A 96 14.35 6.78 20.08
C GLU A 96 14.29 5.45 19.35
N VAL A 97 15.38 5.09 18.66
CA VAL A 97 15.53 3.83 17.93
C VAL A 97 16.45 2.90 18.73
N TYR A 98 15.94 1.71 19.04
CA TYR A 98 16.71 0.66 19.73
C TYR A 98 17.51 -0.17 18.73
N TRP A 99 18.60 0.39 18.21
CA TRP A 99 19.39 -0.14 17.10
C TRP A 99 19.87 -1.58 17.27
N SER A 100 20.18 -2.02 18.49
CA SER A 100 20.56 -3.42 18.76
C SER A 100 19.42 -4.41 18.52
N LYS A 101 18.16 -3.97 18.64
CA LYS A 101 16.97 -4.78 18.34
C LYS A 101 16.52 -4.64 16.89
N PHE A 102 16.93 -3.55 16.24
CA PHE A 102 16.50 -3.21 14.90
C PHE A 102 16.91 -4.26 13.87
N GLY A 103 18.16 -4.76 13.94
CA GLY A 103 18.68 -5.80 13.04
C GLY A 103 18.04 -7.19 13.21
N GLY A 104 17.31 -7.45 14.30
CA GLY A 104 16.61 -8.72 14.55
C GLY A 104 15.26 -8.84 13.88
N GLN A 105 14.78 -7.80 13.20
CA GLN A 105 13.52 -7.76 12.49
C GLN A 105 13.71 -8.19 11.03
N ASN A 106 12.62 -8.44 10.32
CA ASN A 106 12.68 -8.89 8.92
C ASN A 106 13.02 -7.74 7.96
N ILE A 107 14.17 -7.08 8.17
CA ILE A 107 14.73 -5.99 7.39
C ILE A 107 16.22 -6.23 7.16
N GLN A 108 16.75 -5.77 6.04
CA GLN A 108 18.14 -5.99 5.62
C GLN A 108 18.93 -4.69 5.51
N ALA A 109 18.29 -3.55 5.63
CA ALA A 109 18.91 -2.22 5.57
C ALA A 109 18.00 -1.18 6.21
N CYS A 110 18.44 0.09 6.26
CA CYS A 110 17.60 1.22 6.64
C CYS A 110 18.12 2.51 5.99
N TYR A 111 17.21 3.40 5.61
CA TYR A 111 17.55 4.79 5.32
C TYR A 111 17.08 5.70 6.45
N ILE A 112 17.91 6.70 6.77
CA ILE A 112 17.61 7.70 7.79
C ILE A 112 17.46 9.04 7.09
N ARG A 113 16.32 9.72 7.31
CA ARG A 113 16.14 11.10 6.86
C ARG A 113 17.16 11.99 7.56
N ALA A 114 18.01 12.65 6.77
CA ALA A 114 19.11 13.47 7.26
C ALA A 114 18.72 14.95 7.26
N THR A 115 18.25 15.43 6.13
CA THR A 115 18.03 16.86 5.90
C THR A 115 16.82 17.13 5.02
N LYS A 116 16.35 18.37 5.05
CA LYS A 116 15.35 18.89 4.13
C LYS A 116 15.74 20.31 3.73
N SER A 117 15.53 20.66 2.44
CA SER A 117 15.84 22.00 1.94
C SER A 117 17.30 22.42 2.23
N THR A 118 17.60 23.71 2.28
CA THR A 118 18.97 24.24 2.39
C THR A 118 19.52 24.31 3.81
N ASN A 119 18.69 24.15 4.84
CA ASN A 119 19.08 24.45 6.22
C ASN A 119 18.45 23.60 7.31
N HIS A 120 17.55 22.68 6.97
CA HIS A 120 16.92 21.82 7.96
C HIS A 120 17.70 20.51 8.09
N VAL A 121 18.13 20.17 9.28
CA VAL A 121 18.68 18.86 9.67
C VAL A 121 17.65 18.18 10.58
N ASP A 122 17.36 16.91 10.35
CA ASP A 122 16.46 16.13 11.21
C ASP A 122 17.02 16.06 12.65
N GLU A 123 16.18 16.38 13.63
CA GLU A 123 16.58 16.55 15.03
C GLU A 123 17.27 15.31 15.65
N ARG A 124 17.01 14.13 15.10
CA ARG A 124 17.58 12.88 15.59
C ARG A 124 18.60 12.27 14.63
N PHE A 125 18.88 12.94 13.49
CA PHE A 125 19.77 12.36 12.50
C PHE A 125 21.16 12.06 13.04
N GLU A 126 21.83 13.01 13.67
CA GLU A 126 23.19 12.83 14.19
C GLU A 126 23.27 11.62 15.13
N LYS A 127 22.35 11.53 16.09
CA LYS A 127 22.29 10.40 17.03
C LYS A 127 22.01 9.09 16.32
N ASN A 128 20.99 9.05 15.44
CA ASN A 128 20.62 7.86 14.71
C ASN A 128 21.73 7.42 13.76
N TRP A 129 22.41 8.36 13.09
CA TRP A 129 23.51 8.10 12.19
C TRP A 129 24.70 7.45 12.89
N ALA A 130 25.08 7.97 14.06
CA ALA A 130 26.14 7.40 14.89
C ALA A 130 25.75 6.02 15.45
N ASP A 131 24.56 5.91 16.06
CA ASP A 131 24.12 4.71 16.78
C ASP A 131 23.71 3.56 15.85
N SER A 132 23.35 3.85 14.58
CA SER A 132 22.90 2.86 13.60
C SER A 132 23.91 1.74 13.33
N ARG A 133 25.19 2.00 13.55
CA ARG A 133 26.26 0.99 13.47
C ARG A 133 26.03 -0.21 14.39
N LYS A 134 25.29 -0.01 15.50
CA LYS A 134 24.93 -1.05 16.48
C LYS A 134 23.95 -2.09 15.91
N SER A 135 23.26 -1.77 14.82
CA SER A 135 22.31 -2.70 14.16
C SER A 135 22.99 -3.79 13.37
N GLY A 136 24.22 -3.59 12.91
CA GLY A 136 24.90 -4.44 11.95
C GLY A 136 24.35 -4.36 10.52
N LEU A 137 23.35 -3.51 10.26
CA LEU A 137 22.73 -3.35 8.95
C LEU A 137 23.43 -2.28 8.12
N PRO A 138 23.43 -2.40 6.77
CA PRO A 138 23.72 -1.31 5.87
C PRO A 138 22.74 -0.14 6.06
N ILE A 139 23.29 1.08 6.25
CA ILE A 139 22.48 2.28 6.54
C ILE A 139 22.81 3.36 5.53
N GLY A 140 21.77 4.00 4.96
CA GLY A 140 21.87 5.13 4.05
C GLY A 140 21.28 6.42 4.64
N ALA A 141 21.70 7.56 4.10
CA ALA A 141 21.13 8.87 4.41
C ALA A 141 20.20 9.33 3.27
N LEU A 142 19.10 10.00 3.63
CA LEU A 142 18.10 10.53 2.71
C LEU A 142 17.93 12.04 2.89
N HIS A 143 17.97 12.79 1.80
CA HIS A 143 17.62 14.21 1.75
C HIS A 143 16.20 14.40 1.20
N ILE A 144 15.41 15.29 1.78
CA ILE A 144 14.11 15.72 1.23
C ILE A 144 14.31 16.97 0.41
N PHE A 145 14.09 16.84 -0.91
CA PHE A 145 14.32 17.93 -1.86
C PHE A 145 13.18 18.95 -1.82
N ASP A 146 13.56 20.22 -1.70
CA ASP A 146 12.65 21.36 -1.78
C ASP A 146 12.66 21.90 -3.20
N LEU A 147 11.51 21.92 -3.87
CA LEU A 147 11.36 22.33 -5.27
C LEU A 147 11.73 23.79 -5.52
N SER A 148 11.66 24.64 -4.49
CA SER A 148 11.84 26.08 -4.58
C SER A 148 13.25 26.54 -4.18
N ALA A 149 14.10 25.62 -3.75
CA ALA A 149 15.41 25.95 -3.20
C ALA A 149 16.54 25.55 -4.16
N ASP A 150 17.66 26.27 -4.08
CA ASP A 150 18.87 26.01 -4.88
C ASP A 150 19.42 24.61 -4.62
N GLY A 151 19.69 23.86 -5.69
CA GLY A 151 20.10 22.46 -5.61
C GLY A 151 21.47 22.24 -4.99
N LYS A 152 22.42 23.13 -5.24
CA LYS A 152 23.79 23.05 -4.65
C LYS A 152 23.74 23.34 -3.16
N ALA A 153 22.98 24.36 -2.75
CA ALA A 153 22.82 24.68 -1.33
C ALA A 153 22.13 23.54 -0.56
N GLN A 154 21.17 22.84 -1.17
CA GLN A 154 20.58 21.64 -0.59
C GLN A 154 21.58 20.52 -0.46
N ALA A 155 22.45 20.29 -1.48
CA ALA A 155 23.51 19.31 -1.43
C ALA A 155 24.55 19.63 -0.34
N GLU A 156 24.92 20.89 -0.18
CA GLU A 156 25.84 21.36 0.88
C GLU A 156 25.27 21.06 2.28
N ASN A 157 23.99 21.37 2.53
CA ASN A 157 23.32 21.03 3.78
C ASN A 157 23.35 19.52 4.04
N PHE A 158 23.02 18.71 3.03
CA PHE A 158 23.03 17.25 3.15
C PHE A 158 24.44 16.70 3.42
N LEU A 159 25.42 17.10 2.65
CA LEU A 159 26.82 16.64 2.77
C LEU A 159 27.43 17.06 4.10
N SER A 160 27.11 18.27 4.58
CA SER A 160 27.56 18.74 5.88
C SER A 160 26.99 17.90 7.03
N ALA A 161 25.70 17.53 6.96
CA ALA A 161 25.07 16.72 7.99
C ALA A 161 25.53 15.25 7.96
N ALA A 162 25.62 14.64 6.77
CA ALA A 162 25.96 13.22 6.61
C ALA A 162 27.46 12.93 6.82
N GLY A 163 28.33 13.89 6.54
CA GLY A 163 29.79 13.75 6.70
C GLY A 163 30.40 12.64 5.82
N ASP A 164 31.30 11.86 6.41
CA ASP A 164 31.91 10.70 5.73
C ASP A 164 30.92 9.55 5.65
N MET A 165 30.62 9.14 4.40
CA MET A 165 29.69 8.06 4.10
C MET A 165 30.38 6.73 3.77
N THR A 166 31.70 6.60 4.02
CA THR A 166 32.41 5.33 3.82
C THR A 166 31.80 4.21 4.67
N GLY A 167 31.50 3.08 4.03
CA GLY A 167 30.81 1.95 4.66
C GLY A 167 29.29 2.16 4.85
N ARG A 168 28.74 3.23 4.30
CA ARG A 168 27.29 3.51 4.26
C ARG A 168 26.71 3.15 2.89
N LEU A 169 25.40 3.04 2.79
CA LEU A 169 24.74 2.90 1.50
C LEU A 169 24.84 4.18 0.67
N VAL A 170 24.75 4.02 -0.64
CA VAL A 170 24.59 5.13 -1.58
C VAL A 170 23.51 6.08 -1.08
N PRO A 171 23.79 7.40 -0.98
CA PRO A 171 22.80 8.35 -0.49
C PRO A 171 21.59 8.49 -1.40
N ALA A 172 20.48 8.95 -0.86
CA ALA A 172 19.27 9.17 -1.62
C ALA A 172 18.73 10.59 -1.48
N VAL A 173 18.06 11.08 -2.53
CA VAL A 173 17.30 12.33 -2.52
C VAL A 173 15.85 12.02 -2.88
N GLU A 174 14.92 12.52 -2.06
CA GLU A 174 13.48 12.33 -2.24
C GLU A 174 12.84 13.57 -2.84
N ILE A 175 12.15 13.38 -3.97
CA ILE A 175 11.31 14.37 -4.62
C ILE A 175 9.86 13.86 -4.67
N SER A 176 9.09 14.20 -3.65
CA SER A 176 7.69 13.76 -3.49
C SER A 176 6.82 14.95 -3.03
N PRO A 177 6.63 15.96 -3.90
CA PRO A 177 5.93 17.18 -3.52
C PRO A 177 4.45 16.92 -3.26
N ASN A 178 3.90 17.57 -2.23
CA ASN A 178 2.47 17.61 -1.99
C ASN A 178 1.73 18.49 -3.03
N ILE A 179 0.40 18.51 -2.96
CA ILE A 179 -0.43 19.24 -3.94
C ILE A 179 -0.12 20.74 -3.95
N LEU A 180 0.09 21.36 -2.78
CA LEU A 180 0.38 22.78 -2.68
C LEU A 180 1.77 23.11 -3.23
N GLU A 181 2.78 22.33 -2.88
CA GLU A 181 4.14 22.47 -3.43
C GLU A 181 4.14 22.34 -4.95
N ARG A 182 3.29 21.49 -5.53
CA ARG A 182 3.16 21.32 -6.99
C ARG A 182 2.49 22.52 -7.66
N ILE A 183 1.56 23.20 -6.98
CA ILE A 183 0.84 24.39 -7.51
C ILE A 183 1.75 25.62 -7.47
N PHE A 184 2.51 25.81 -6.41
CA PHE A 184 3.33 26.99 -6.17
C PHE A 184 4.82 26.80 -6.51
N SER A 185 5.19 25.66 -7.09
CA SER A 185 6.58 25.36 -7.47
C SER A 185 7.05 26.16 -8.69
N PRO A 186 8.37 26.35 -8.83
CA PRO A 186 9.00 26.82 -10.06
C PRO A 186 8.66 25.96 -11.29
N GLY A 187 9.14 26.42 -12.45
CA GLY A 187 8.96 25.66 -13.70
C GLY A 187 9.68 24.30 -13.66
N VAL A 188 9.16 23.34 -14.42
CA VAL A 188 9.70 21.95 -14.46
C VAL A 188 11.20 21.94 -14.80
N ASN A 189 11.64 22.76 -15.77
CA ASN A 189 13.03 22.84 -16.17
C ASN A 189 13.95 23.37 -15.06
N GLU A 190 13.48 24.33 -14.27
CA GLU A 190 14.21 24.90 -13.14
C GLU A 190 14.37 23.86 -12.02
N ILE A 191 13.28 23.15 -11.71
CA ILE A 191 13.33 22.05 -10.73
C ILE A 191 14.28 20.93 -11.20
N GLY A 192 14.21 20.54 -12.48
CA GLY A 192 15.11 19.55 -13.06
C GLY A 192 16.58 20.00 -13.00
N ALA A 193 16.87 21.25 -13.29
CA ALA A 193 18.22 21.82 -13.20
C ALA A 193 18.73 21.81 -11.74
N ASN A 194 17.92 22.29 -10.78
CA ASN A 194 18.29 22.28 -9.37
C ASN A 194 18.48 20.86 -8.82
N LEU A 195 17.64 19.90 -9.22
CA LEU A 195 17.83 18.50 -8.83
C LEU A 195 19.11 17.90 -9.45
N ARG A 196 19.43 18.25 -10.70
CA ARG A 196 20.67 17.83 -11.36
C ARG A 196 21.89 18.44 -10.66
N ASP A 197 21.82 19.70 -10.24
CA ASP A 197 22.89 20.34 -9.45
C ASP A 197 23.12 19.64 -8.12
N PHE A 198 22.05 19.25 -7.41
CA PHE A 198 22.14 18.44 -6.20
C PHE A 198 22.83 17.10 -6.47
N VAL A 199 22.36 16.35 -7.48
CA VAL A 199 22.92 15.04 -7.86
C VAL A 199 24.41 15.14 -8.19
N ASN A 200 24.80 16.13 -8.97
CA ASN A 200 26.20 16.34 -9.37
C ASN A 200 27.08 16.70 -8.18
N ALA A 201 26.63 17.59 -7.29
CA ALA A 201 27.40 18.00 -6.12
C ALA A 201 27.59 16.81 -5.14
N VAL A 202 26.59 16.00 -4.93
CA VAL A 202 26.71 14.79 -4.10
C VAL A 202 27.64 13.78 -4.76
N LYS A 203 27.47 13.52 -6.07
CA LYS A 203 28.34 12.61 -6.84
C LYS A 203 29.81 13.03 -6.79
N GLU A 204 30.09 14.31 -6.96
CA GLU A 204 31.45 14.86 -6.91
C GLU A 204 32.10 14.62 -5.55
N LYS A 205 31.35 14.86 -4.47
CA LYS A 205 31.86 14.76 -3.09
C LYS A 205 31.99 13.32 -2.59
N VAL A 206 30.99 12.47 -2.91
CA VAL A 206 30.89 11.09 -2.37
C VAL A 206 31.49 10.05 -3.31
N GLY A 207 31.65 10.39 -4.60
CA GLY A 207 32.17 9.48 -5.62
C GLY A 207 31.12 8.54 -6.23
N VAL A 208 29.86 8.63 -5.82
CA VAL A 208 28.75 7.79 -6.34
C VAL A 208 27.53 8.64 -6.64
N THR A 209 26.81 8.29 -7.70
CA THR A 209 25.56 8.97 -8.07
C THR A 209 24.48 8.63 -7.04
N PRO A 210 23.81 9.62 -6.41
CA PRO A 210 22.75 9.36 -5.45
C PRO A 210 21.52 8.74 -6.12
N ILE A 211 20.73 8.01 -5.33
CA ILE A 211 19.45 7.43 -5.71
C ILE A 211 18.41 8.54 -5.70
N ILE A 212 17.52 8.58 -6.70
CA ILE A 212 16.37 9.48 -6.70
C ILE A 212 15.12 8.72 -6.25
N LYS A 213 14.60 9.06 -5.06
CA LYS A 213 13.33 8.60 -4.57
C LYS A 213 12.22 9.53 -5.04
N CYS A 214 11.18 9.00 -5.66
CA CYS A 214 10.09 9.82 -6.21
C CYS A 214 8.74 9.10 -6.19
N SER A 215 7.66 9.89 -6.07
CA SER A 215 6.31 9.44 -6.38
C SER A 215 6.13 9.26 -7.88
N SER A 216 5.10 8.50 -8.31
CA SER A 216 4.78 8.33 -9.74
C SER A 216 4.58 9.67 -10.46
N ALA A 217 3.87 10.60 -9.82
CA ALA A 217 3.63 11.92 -10.38
C ALA A 217 4.91 12.77 -10.51
N ALA A 218 5.86 12.63 -9.59
CA ALA A 218 7.15 13.30 -9.67
C ALA A 218 8.06 12.65 -10.72
N TYR A 219 8.02 11.33 -10.83
CA TYR A 219 8.73 10.59 -11.86
C TYR A 219 8.35 11.07 -13.26
N ASP A 220 7.07 11.05 -13.59
CA ASP A 220 6.59 11.45 -14.92
C ASP A 220 6.89 12.91 -15.23
N LYS A 221 6.87 13.79 -14.21
CA LYS A 221 6.99 15.23 -14.41
C LYS A 221 8.43 15.73 -14.43
N TYR A 222 9.34 15.14 -13.61
CA TYR A 222 10.65 15.71 -13.37
C TYR A 222 11.83 14.76 -13.67
N ILE A 223 11.58 13.44 -13.72
CA ILE A 223 12.66 12.45 -13.71
C ILE A 223 12.77 11.70 -15.04
N LYS A 224 11.62 11.30 -15.60
CA LYS A 224 11.55 10.43 -16.79
C LYS A 224 12.27 11.07 -17.98
N GLY A 225 13.26 10.35 -18.53
CA GLY A 225 14.07 10.81 -19.65
C GLY A 225 15.27 11.71 -19.28
N GLU A 226 15.26 12.35 -18.11
CA GLU A 226 16.28 13.31 -17.71
C GLU A 226 17.34 12.72 -16.78
N PHE A 227 17.02 11.68 -15.99
CA PHE A 227 17.88 11.10 -14.96
C PHE A 227 18.14 9.61 -15.18
N SER A 228 18.39 9.21 -16.44
CA SER A 228 18.70 7.81 -16.81
C SER A 228 20.01 7.28 -16.22
N ASP A 229 20.87 8.16 -15.72
CA ASP A 229 22.13 7.84 -15.05
C ASP A 229 21.95 7.63 -13.52
N CYS A 230 20.74 7.78 -13.00
CA CYS A 230 20.43 7.63 -11.59
C CYS A 230 19.60 6.35 -11.35
N MET A 231 19.87 5.67 -10.24
CA MET A 231 18.97 4.63 -9.74
C MET A 231 17.67 5.27 -9.25
N ILE A 232 16.54 4.65 -9.61
CA ILE A 232 15.20 5.16 -9.25
C ILE A 232 14.63 4.34 -8.10
N TRP A 233 14.23 5.05 -7.05
CA TRP A 233 13.43 4.53 -5.94
C TRP A 233 11.99 5.02 -6.11
N TYR A 234 11.16 4.14 -6.66
CA TYR A 234 9.83 4.48 -7.11
C TYR A 234 8.78 4.17 -6.03
N GLU A 235 7.93 5.14 -5.72
CA GLU A 235 6.80 4.95 -4.81
C GLU A 235 5.58 4.45 -5.60
N SER A 236 5.12 3.24 -5.28
CA SER A 236 3.88 2.65 -5.79
C SER A 236 3.20 1.81 -4.70
N LEU A 237 2.32 2.46 -3.93
CA LEU A 237 1.73 1.86 -2.74
C LEU A 237 0.64 0.81 -3.03
N TYR A 238 0.11 0.77 -4.24
CA TYR A 238 -1.08 -0.04 -4.58
C TYR A 238 -0.81 -1.16 -5.57
N SER A 239 0.29 -1.10 -6.31
CA SER A 239 0.71 -2.11 -7.27
C SER A 239 2.23 -2.15 -7.36
N GLN A 240 2.78 -3.23 -7.88
CA GLN A 240 4.18 -3.23 -8.33
C GLN A 240 4.33 -2.19 -9.46
N PRO A 241 5.47 -1.44 -9.52
CA PRO A 241 5.73 -0.52 -10.62
C PRO A 241 5.64 -1.21 -11.98
N ASP A 242 5.15 -0.48 -12.98
CA ASP A 242 5.01 -0.99 -14.35
C ASP A 242 6.40 -1.27 -14.98
N ASN A 243 6.42 -2.13 -15.99
CA ASN A 243 7.65 -2.56 -16.65
C ASN A 243 8.33 -1.45 -17.47
N ASP A 244 7.64 -0.36 -17.78
CA ASP A 244 8.17 0.81 -18.49
C ASP A 244 8.92 1.78 -17.56
N VAL A 245 8.86 1.57 -16.25
CA VAL A 245 9.66 2.28 -15.26
C VAL A 245 10.93 1.48 -14.95
N ASP A 246 12.09 2.06 -15.20
CA ASP A 246 13.38 1.45 -14.82
C ASP A 246 13.67 1.73 -13.35
N TRP A 247 12.93 1.06 -12.47
CA TRP A 247 13.08 1.18 -11.03
C TRP A 247 14.13 0.22 -10.47
N THR A 248 14.86 0.66 -9.46
CA THR A 248 15.80 -0.15 -8.69
C THR A 248 15.27 -0.48 -7.31
N PHE A 249 14.55 0.46 -6.70
CA PHE A 249 13.88 0.29 -5.41
C PHE A 249 12.40 0.60 -5.56
N TRP A 250 11.59 -0.12 -4.82
CA TRP A 250 10.15 0.05 -4.81
C TRP A 250 9.61 0.24 -3.40
N GLU A 251 9.06 1.43 -3.11
CA GLU A 251 8.30 1.68 -1.90
C GLU A 251 6.87 1.16 -2.08
N TYR A 252 6.53 0.11 -1.34
CA TYR A 252 5.27 -0.60 -1.51
C TYR A 252 4.23 -0.31 -0.44
N THR A 253 4.62 0.28 0.71
CA THR A 253 3.71 0.66 1.78
C THR A 253 4.27 1.80 2.63
N SER A 254 3.37 2.61 3.19
CA SER A 254 3.65 3.64 4.21
C SER A 254 3.07 3.26 5.58
N ARG A 255 2.77 1.98 5.81
CA ARG A 255 2.00 1.51 6.97
C ARG A 255 2.68 0.39 7.76
N MET A 256 3.93 0.05 7.44
CA MET A 256 4.68 -0.96 8.17
C MET A 256 4.92 -0.52 9.62
N GLN A 257 4.81 -1.45 10.55
CA GLN A 257 5.15 -1.22 11.96
C GLN A 257 6.32 -2.12 12.34
N LEU A 258 7.27 -1.56 13.06
CA LEU A 258 8.42 -2.27 13.64
C LEU A 258 8.46 -2.02 15.15
N GLU A 259 8.99 -2.98 15.90
CA GLU A 259 8.95 -2.95 17.38
C GLU A 259 10.12 -2.22 18.04
N SER A 260 11.12 -1.75 17.27
CA SER A 260 12.37 -1.19 17.80
C SER A 260 12.34 0.32 17.99
N PHE A 261 11.18 0.90 18.27
CA PHE A 261 11.02 2.34 18.49
C PHE A 261 10.41 2.64 19.85
N GLU A 262 10.82 3.78 20.43
CA GLU A 262 10.17 4.33 21.60
C GLU A 262 8.69 4.58 21.38
N LYS A 263 8.35 5.20 20.24
CA LYS A 263 6.96 5.44 19.82
C LYS A 263 6.39 4.21 19.12
N GLN A 264 5.71 3.37 19.89
CA GLN A 264 5.03 2.18 19.36
C GLN A 264 3.91 2.56 18.38
N GLY A 265 3.65 1.66 17.42
CA GLY A 265 2.60 1.86 16.42
C GLY A 265 2.91 2.90 15.35
N ARG A 266 4.14 3.44 15.31
CA ARG A 266 4.58 4.33 14.23
C ARG A 266 4.51 3.59 12.89
N ARG A 267 3.88 4.24 11.92
CA ARG A 267 3.81 3.75 10.54
C ARG A 267 5.03 4.22 9.77
N LEU A 268 5.68 3.28 9.12
CA LEU A 268 6.90 3.51 8.35
C LEU A 268 6.67 3.24 6.87
N HIS A 269 7.39 3.97 6.06
CA HIS A 269 7.57 3.67 4.65
C HIS A 269 8.49 2.49 4.51
N MET A 270 8.05 1.47 3.76
CA MET A 270 8.82 0.24 3.57
C MET A 270 9.04 -0.02 2.10
N SER A 271 10.26 -0.36 1.78
CA SER A 271 10.71 -0.57 0.41
C SER A 271 11.39 -1.91 0.23
N VAL A 272 11.48 -2.34 -1.02
CA VAL A 272 12.26 -3.50 -1.45
C VAL A 272 13.26 -3.09 -2.53
N TYR A 273 14.35 -3.84 -2.61
CA TYR A 273 15.31 -3.76 -3.70
C TYR A 273 14.97 -4.79 -4.78
N ARG A 274 15.10 -4.41 -6.05
CA ARG A 274 14.68 -5.21 -7.20
C ARG A 274 15.49 -6.50 -7.37
N TYR A 275 16.77 -6.48 -6.99
CA TYR A 275 17.70 -7.56 -7.22
C TYR A 275 18.05 -8.30 -5.92
N GLY A 276 19.03 -9.22 -5.98
CA GLY A 276 19.48 -10.01 -4.83
C GLY A 276 20.39 -9.25 -3.86
N GLU A 277 20.67 -9.89 -2.73
CA GLU A 277 21.51 -9.32 -1.65
C GLU A 277 22.93 -9.01 -2.11
N ASP A 278 23.52 -9.83 -2.99
CA ASP A 278 24.88 -9.60 -3.50
C ASP A 278 24.98 -8.29 -4.29
N GLU A 279 24.00 -7.99 -5.14
CA GLU A 279 23.95 -6.74 -5.87
C GLU A 279 23.67 -5.56 -4.93
N PHE A 280 22.82 -5.75 -3.92
CA PHE A 280 22.55 -4.73 -2.91
C PHE A 280 23.82 -4.36 -2.12
N ASN A 281 24.64 -5.34 -1.77
CA ASN A 281 25.89 -5.11 -1.05
C ASN A 281 26.90 -4.27 -1.82
N LYS A 282 26.83 -4.21 -3.15
CA LYS A 282 27.63 -3.31 -3.99
C LYS A 282 27.29 -1.83 -3.84
N LEU A 283 26.12 -1.55 -3.25
CA LEU A 283 25.69 -0.18 -2.95
C LEU A 283 26.33 0.39 -1.68
N ILE A 284 27.20 -0.36 -1.00
CA ILE A 284 27.95 0.11 0.16
C ILE A 284 29.20 0.85 -0.33
N ILE A 285 29.30 2.14 -0.01
CA ILE A 285 30.39 3.02 -0.44
C ILE A 285 31.72 2.55 0.14
N GLY A 286 32.74 2.41 -0.72
CA GLY A 286 34.08 2.01 -0.31
C GLY A 286 34.25 0.52 0.01
N LYS A 287 33.21 -0.30 -0.18
CA LYS A 287 33.35 -1.76 -0.12
C LYS A 287 33.86 -2.26 -1.46
N ILE A 288 35.12 -2.69 -1.49
CA ILE A 288 35.70 -3.31 -2.69
C ILE A 288 34.94 -4.62 -2.95
N PRO A 289 34.44 -4.89 -4.17
CA PRO A 289 33.89 -6.20 -4.50
C PRO A 289 34.96 -7.29 -4.27
N ASN A 290 34.60 -8.29 -3.46
CA ASN A 290 35.45 -9.50 -3.30
C ASN A 290 35.48 -10.31 -4.58
#